data_ba29acf50a2ab0ca5ca25408220c1eda
#
_entry.id   ba29acf50a2ab0ca5ca25408220c1eda
#
_cell.length_a   1.000
_cell.length_b   1.000
_cell.length_c   1.000
_cell.angle_alpha   90.00
_cell.angle_beta   90.00
_cell.angle_gamma   90.00
#
_symmetry.space_group_name_H-M   'P 1'
#
loop_
_entity.id
_entity.type
_entity.pdbx_description
1 polymer ?
#
loop_
_entity_poly.entity_id
_entity_poly.type
_entity_poly.pdbx_seq_one_letter_code
_entity_poly.pdbx_strand_id
1 'polypeptide(L)'
;MKAAVFTLGCKVNEVESASIMSSLERLGFEVSDCLCPADIYVLNTCAVTREAEKKSRQLVARAKKFNPQAHVFICGCASEKDKKSFEEKGVKFVTGARKKEEIITEISRLVGGEDCGLLFPKQTKTRAFIKIQDGCNNFCSYCVIPYLRGRERSRKIEDILGEIALTDSPEIVLNGINISSYGYENVTLCDLIKSLKGVNKRVRLGSL
;
A
#
# COMPACT_ATOMS: atom_id res chain seq x y z
N MET A 1 9.62 -10.92 17.08
CA MET A 1 8.20 -11.13 16.72
C MET A 1 8.07 -11.28 15.21
N LYS A 2 7.07 -12.04 14.75
CA LYS A 2 6.81 -12.26 13.31
C LYS A 2 5.59 -11.46 12.86
N ALA A 3 5.70 -10.83 11.68
CA ALA A 3 4.59 -10.13 11.04
C ALA A 3 4.35 -10.68 9.64
N ALA A 4 3.10 -10.89 9.27
CA ALA A 4 2.70 -11.27 7.92
C ALA A 4 1.86 -10.15 7.28
N VAL A 5 2.29 -9.65 6.13
CA VAL A 5 1.59 -8.63 5.36
C VAL A 5 1.00 -9.27 4.12
N PHE A 6 -0.31 -9.39 4.06
CA PHE A 6 -0.97 -10.00 2.92
C PHE A 6 -1.76 -8.98 2.11
N THR A 7 -1.56 -8.99 0.80
CA THR A 7 -2.11 -7.99 -0.11
C THR A 7 -3.12 -8.60 -1.07
N LEU A 8 -4.28 -7.97 -1.15
CA LEU A 8 -5.22 -8.14 -2.27
C LEU A 8 -5.32 -6.84 -3.05
N GLY A 9 -5.46 -6.95 -4.36
CA GLY A 9 -5.81 -5.82 -5.22
C GLY A 9 -4.81 -5.50 -6.31
N CYS A 10 -4.59 -4.20 -6.51
CA CYS A 10 -3.80 -3.65 -7.62
C CYS A 10 -2.34 -3.39 -7.22
N LYS A 11 -1.53 -3.00 -8.20
CA LYS A 11 -0.13 -2.63 -8.01
C LYS A 11 0.08 -1.51 -6.99
N VAL A 12 -0.88 -0.59 -6.86
CA VAL A 12 -0.83 0.46 -5.83
C VAL A 12 -0.87 -0.17 -4.43
N ASN A 13 -1.76 -1.15 -4.20
CA ASN A 13 -1.80 -1.88 -2.93
C ASN A 13 -0.49 -2.65 -2.66
N GLU A 14 0.14 -3.22 -3.69
CA GLU A 14 1.42 -3.93 -3.54
C GLU A 14 2.54 -2.99 -3.07
N VAL A 15 2.66 -1.79 -3.67
CA VAL A 15 3.63 -0.77 -3.24
C VAL A 15 3.37 -0.33 -1.79
N GLU A 16 2.12 -0.06 -1.45
CA GLU A 16 1.74 0.36 -0.10
C GLU A 16 2.02 -0.72 0.95
N SER A 17 1.81 -1.99 0.59
CA SER A 17 2.17 -3.12 1.47
C SER A 17 3.68 -3.30 1.60
N ALA A 18 4.45 -3.07 0.54
CA ALA A 18 5.90 -3.08 0.62
C ALA A 18 6.44 -1.97 1.54
N SER A 19 5.82 -0.78 1.55
CA SER A 19 6.11 0.28 2.52
C SER A 19 5.81 -0.14 3.96
N ILE A 20 4.65 -0.78 4.19
CA ILE A 20 4.28 -1.33 5.50
C ILE A 20 5.32 -2.38 5.95
N MET A 21 5.74 -3.28 5.05
CA MET A 21 6.76 -4.30 5.37
C MET A 21 8.08 -3.65 5.78
N SER A 22 8.56 -2.65 5.03
CA SER A 22 9.80 -1.92 5.37
C SER A 22 9.71 -1.24 6.75
N SER A 23 8.56 -0.68 7.09
CA SER A 23 8.34 -0.07 8.41
C SER A 23 8.31 -1.12 9.54
N LEU A 24 7.70 -2.30 9.30
CA LEU A 24 7.69 -3.40 10.26
C LEU A 24 9.10 -4.00 10.46
N GLU A 25 9.90 -4.13 9.40
CA GLU A 25 11.31 -4.53 9.50
C GLU A 25 12.10 -3.53 10.36
N ARG A 26 11.86 -2.22 10.19
CA ARG A 26 12.48 -1.17 11.01
C ARG A 26 12.10 -1.26 12.48
N LEU A 27 10.88 -1.71 12.79
CA LEU A 27 10.40 -1.98 14.14
C LEU A 27 10.94 -3.31 14.72
N GLY A 28 11.78 -4.04 13.98
CA GLY A 28 12.41 -5.28 14.45
C GLY A 28 11.59 -6.55 14.22
N PHE A 29 10.56 -6.53 13.36
CA PHE A 29 9.81 -7.72 12.99
C PHE A 29 10.53 -8.54 11.92
N GLU A 30 10.43 -9.86 12.01
CA GLU A 30 10.64 -10.78 10.89
C GLU A 30 9.38 -10.75 10.01
N VAL A 31 9.47 -10.22 8.78
CA VAL A 31 8.31 -9.93 7.94
C VAL A 31 8.19 -10.91 6.79
N SER A 32 6.95 -11.37 6.51
CA SER A 32 6.59 -12.22 5.38
C SER A 32 5.48 -11.58 4.53
N ASP A 33 5.52 -11.78 3.21
CA ASP A 33 4.50 -11.35 2.25
C ASP A 33 3.41 -12.40 1.99
N CYS A 34 3.39 -13.48 2.76
CA CYS A 34 2.39 -14.54 2.67
C CYS A 34 1.70 -14.81 4.02
N LEU A 35 0.54 -15.46 3.98
CA LEU A 35 -0.12 -15.92 5.19
C LEU A 35 0.59 -17.16 5.75
N CYS A 36 1.32 -16.96 6.82
CA CYS A 36 2.04 -17.97 7.59
C CYS A 36 1.80 -17.73 9.09
N PRO A 37 2.23 -18.62 10.01
CA PRO A 37 2.14 -18.37 11.44
C PRO A 37 2.90 -17.10 11.83
N ALA A 38 2.20 -16.11 12.39
CA ALA A 38 2.73 -14.81 12.79
C ALA A 38 2.03 -14.28 14.05
N ASP A 39 2.68 -13.32 14.73
CA ASP A 39 2.13 -12.63 15.90
C ASP A 39 1.22 -11.46 15.47
N ILE A 40 1.55 -10.86 14.32
CA ILE A 40 0.82 -9.74 13.74
C ILE A 40 0.48 -10.07 12.27
N TYR A 41 -0.75 -9.79 11.88
CA TYR A 41 -1.18 -9.79 10.48
C TYR A 41 -1.60 -8.39 10.05
N VAL A 42 -1.06 -7.91 8.93
CA VAL A 42 -1.55 -6.72 8.24
C VAL A 42 -2.19 -7.16 6.92
N LEU A 43 -3.50 -6.94 6.79
CA LEU A 43 -4.29 -7.35 5.64
C LEU A 43 -4.66 -6.10 4.82
N ASN A 44 -3.98 -5.90 3.68
CA ASN A 44 -4.27 -4.83 2.75
C ASN A 44 -5.33 -5.30 1.75
N THR A 45 -6.53 -4.76 1.87
CA THR A 45 -7.76 -5.28 1.28
C THR A 45 -8.17 -4.58 -0.01
N CYS A 46 -8.97 -5.25 -0.83
CA CYS A 46 -9.48 -4.74 -2.11
C CYS A 46 -11.01 -4.86 -2.19
N ALA A 47 -11.66 -3.86 -2.82
CA ALA A 47 -13.10 -3.83 -3.09
C ALA A 47 -13.42 -3.40 -4.53
N VAL A 48 -12.46 -3.44 -5.44
CA VAL A 48 -12.68 -3.06 -6.85
C VAL A 48 -13.62 -4.03 -7.55
N THR A 49 -13.60 -5.30 -7.15
CA THR A 49 -14.57 -6.31 -7.61
C THR A 49 -15.28 -6.96 -6.41
N ARG A 50 -16.48 -7.48 -6.63
CA ARG A 50 -17.22 -8.24 -5.61
C ARG A 50 -16.44 -9.45 -5.10
N GLU A 51 -15.71 -10.12 -5.99
CA GLU A 51 -14.87 -11.26 -5.64
C GLU A 51 -13.69 -10.86 -4.73
N ALA A 52 -13.01 -9.74 -5.04
CA ALA A 52 -11.94 -9.21 -4.21
C ALA A 52 -12.45 -8.79 -2.82
N GLU A 53 -13.64 -8.19 -2.75
CA GLU A 53 -14.29 -7.82 -1.49
C GLU A 53 -14.63 -9.06 -0.65
N LYS A 54 -15.21 -10.11 -1.25
CA LYS A 54 -15.48 -11.38 -0.58
C LYS A 54 -14.21 -12.03 -0.05
N LYS A 55 -13.14 -12.11 -0.86
CA LYS A 55 -11.83 -12.62 -0.45
C LYS A 55 -11.24 -11.81 0.70
N SER A 56 -11.35 -10.47 0.65
CA SER A 56 -10.88 -9.60 1.72
C SER A 56 -11.52 -9.94 3.07
N ARG A 57 -12.84 -10.17 3.10
CA ARG A 57 -13.54 -10.57 4.33
C ARG A 57 -13.14 -11.95 4.86
N GLN A 58 -12.75 -12.87 3.98
CA GLN A 58 -12.29 -14.21 4.35
C GLN A 58 -10.87 -14.23 4.94
N LEU A 59 -10.04 -13.23 4.63
CA LEU A 59 -8.65 -13.18 5.08
C LEU A 59 -8.52 -13.16 6.61
N VAL A 60 -9.41 -12.49 7.32
CA VAL A 60 -9.38 -12.43 8.79
C VAL A 60 -9.49 -13.84 9.39
N ALA A 61 -10.47 -14.62 8.92
CA ALA A 61 -10.64 -15.99 9.39
C ALA A 61 -9.44 -16.88 9.01
N ARG A 62 -8.84 -16.65 7.84
CA ARG A 62 -7.64 -17.39 7.41
C ARG A 62 -6.44 -17.05 8.27
N ALA A 63 -6.19 -15.77 8.58
CA ALA A 63 -5.12 -15.34 9.46
C ALA A 63 -5.28 -15.96 10.87
N LYS A 64 -6.48 -15.89 11.44
CA LYS A 64 -6.79 -16.47 12.76
C LYS A 64 -6.69 -18.01 12.81
N LYS A 65 -6.75 -18.72 11.68
CA LYS A 65 -6.48 -20.17 11.64
C LYS A 65 -5.00 -20.50 11.88
N PHE A 66 -4.09 -19.64 11.45
CA PHE A 66 -2.64 -19.82 11.70
C PHE A 66 -2.26 -19.49 13.14
N ASN A 67 -2.83 -18.41 13.67
CA ASN A 67 -2.62 -18.02 15.08
C ASN A 67 -3.89 -17.31 15.60
N PRO A 68 -4.70 -17.99 16.44
CA PRO A 68 -5.91 -17.40 17.01
C PRO A 68 -5.66 -16.20 17.92
N GLN A 69 -4.46 -16.10 18.51
CA GLN A 69 -4.06 -15.02 19.42
C GLN A 69 -3.39 -13.83 18.70
N ALA A 70 -3.14 -13.93 17.42
CA ALA A 70 -2.48 -12.87 16.67
C ALA A 70 -3.30 -11.59 16.60
N HIS A 71 -2.61 -10.47 16.62
CA HIS A 71 -3.21 -9.17 16.37
C HIS A 71 -3.40 -8.95 14.87
N VAL A 72 -4.64 -8.72 14.44
CA VAL A 72 -4.99 -8.49 13.04
C VAL A 72 -5.27 -7.00 12.82
N PHE A 73 -4.54 -6.41 11.88
CA PHE A 73 -4.68 -5.03 11.41
C PHE A 73 -5.18 -5.04 9.98
N ILE A 74 -6.11 -4.14 9.65
CA ILE A 74 -6.73 -4.11 8.33
C ILE A 74 -6.67 -2.71 7.75
N CYS A 75 -6.32 -2.64 6.46
CA CYS A 75 -6.39 -1.42 5.65
C CYS A 75 -6.84 -1.74 4.22
N GLY A 76 -7.02 -0.70 3.42
CA GLY A 76 -7.28 -0.82 1.99
C GLY A 76 -8.71 -0.48 1.58
N CYS A 77 -9.04 -0.82 0.35
CA CYS A 77 -10.30 -0.41 -0.27
C CYS A 77 -11.55 -1.08 0.34
N ALA A 78 -11.44 -2.36 0.75
CA ALA A 78 -12.61 -3.03 1.34
C ALA A 78 -12.93 -2.51 2.73
N SER A 79 -11.91 -2.19 3.53
CA SER A 79 -12.10 -1.58 4.85
C SER A 79 -12.52 -0.12 4.79
N GLU A 80 -12.13 0.63 3.74
CA GLU A 80 -12.69 1.96 3.48
C GLU A 80 -14.18 1.92 3.19
N LYS A 81 -14.62 0.89 2.42
CA LYS A 81 -16.02 0.71 2.04
C LYS A 81 -16.92 0.30 3.20
N ASP A 82 -16.42 -0.61 4.05
CA ASP A 82 -17.22 -1.23 5.12
C ASP A 82 -16.34 -1.59 6.31
N LYS A 83 -16.01 -0.57 7.10
CA LYS A 83 -15.17 -0.69 8.30
C LYS A 83 -15.80 -1.60 9.35
N LYS A 84 -17.10 -1.46 9.59
CA LYS A 84 -17.85 -2.20 10.62
C LYS A 84 -17.77 -3.70 10.42
N SER A 85 -17.91 -4.20 9.20
CA SER A 85 -17.87 -5.64 8.91
C SER A 85 -16.52 -6.29 9.25
N PHE A 86 -15.44 -5.51 9.34
CA PHE A 86 -14.14 -5.99 9.80
C PHE A 86 -13.98 -5.86 11.32
N GLU A 87 -14.46 -4.78 11.93
CA GLU A 87 -14.45 -4.59 13.38
C GLU A 87 -15.20 -5.70 14.12
N GLU A 88 -16.37 -6.12 13.60
CA GLU A 88 -17.16 -7.22 14.13
C GLU A 88 -16.45 -8.59 14.11
N LYS A 89 -15.37 -8.74 13.34
CA LYS A 89 -14.54 -9.95 13.29
C LYS A 89 -13.48 -10.03 14.40
N GLY A 90 -13.49 -9.09 15.36
CA GLY A 90 -12.55 -9.05 16.45
C GLY A 90 -11.11 -8.81 16.00
N VAL A 91 -10.92 -7.87 15.09
CA VAL A 91 -9.60 -7.39 14.67
C VAL A 91 -9.10 -6.29 15.61
N LYS A 92 -7.79 -6.11 15.70
CA LYS A 92 -7.18 -5.14 16.63
C LYS A 92 -7.39 -3.71 16.14
N PHE A 93 -7.26 -3.46 14.83
CA PHE A 93 -7.39 -2.13 14.25
C PHE A 93 -7.83 -2.19 12.79
N VAL A 94 -8.67 -1.23 12.39
CA VAL A 94 -9.14 -1.09 11.00
C VAL A 94 -8.99 0.35 10.57
N THR A 95 -8.28 0.56 9.46
CA THR A 95 -8.23 1.85 8.76
C THR A 95 -8.59 1.70 7.28
N GLY A 96 -8.72 2.82 6.58
CA GLY A 96 -9.10 2.84 5.18
C GLY A 96 -7.93 2.76 4.20
N ALA A 97 -8.23 3.08 2.93
CA ALA A 97 -7.22 3.11 1.87
C ALA A 97 -6.29 4.33 1.96
N ARG A 98 -6.75 5.42 2.60
CA ARG A 98 -6.09 6.73 2.62
C ARG A 98 -5.18 6.98 3.80
N LYS A 99 -5.29 6.18 4.86
CA LYS A 99 -4.64 6.40 6.17
C LYS A 99 -3.87 5.16 6.62
N LYS A 100 -3.09 4.58 5.71
CA LYS A 100 -2.36 3.33 6.00
C LYS A 100 -1.19 3.53 6.98
N GLU A 101 -0.70 4.76 7.11
CA GLU A 101 0.28 5.16 8.12
C GLU A 101 -0.22 4.87 9.54
N GLU A 102 -1.52 5.01 9.81
CA GLU A 102 -2.10 4.70 11.12
C GLU A 102 -1.84 3.24 11.56
N ILE A 103 -1.63 2.31 10.59
CA ILE A 103 -1.26 0.91 10.90
C ILE A 103 0.06 0.86 11.66
N ILE A 104 1.06 1.61 11.19
CA ILE A 104 2.39 1.61 11.81
C ILE A 104 2.33 2.27 13.19
N THR A 105 1.62 3.39 13.29
CA THR A 105 1.40 4.08 14.58
C THR A 105 0.76 3.13 15.62
N GLU A 106 -0.27 2.38 15.25
CA GLU A 106 -0.93 1.47 16.17
C GLU A 106 -0.07 0.23 16.52
N ILE A 107 0.72 -0.28 15.56
CA ILE A 107 1.64 -1.39 15.85
C ILE A 107 2.78 -0.89 16.74
N SER A 108 3.36 0.28 16.48
CA SER A 108 4.40 0.87 17.32
C SER A 108 3.95 1.03 18.78
N ARG A 109 2.72 1.51 19.00
CA ARG A 109 2.13 1.60 20.36
C ARG A 109 1.97 0.23 21.01
N LEU A 110 1.54 -0.78 20.23
CA LEU A 110 1.34 -2.13 20.75
C LEU A 110 2.64 -2.76 21.25
N VAL A 111 3.76 -2.51 20.57
CA VAL A 111 5.06 -3.13 20.90
C VAL A 111 5.98 -2.21 21.72
N GLY A 112 5.54 -0.98 22.02
CA GLY A 112 6.36 0.01 22.74
C GLY A 112 7.55 0.53 21.92
N GLY A 113 7.44 0.50 20.59
CA GLY A 113 8.45 0.99 19.65
C GLY A 113 8.23 2.45 19.24
N GLU A 114 9.24 3.06 18.66
CA GLU A 114 9.15 4.40 18.08
C GLU A 114 8.38 4.35 16.74
N ASP A 115 7.44 5.27 16.54
CA ASP A 115 6.69 5.36 15.29
C ASP A 115 7.59 5.91 14.18
N CYS A 116 7.94 5.06 13.24
CA CYS A 116 8.77 5.42 12.08
C CYS A 116 7.95 5.85 10.85
N GLY A 117 6.62 5.88 10.95
CA GLY A 117 5.73 6.13 9.82
C GLY A 117 5.85 5.10 8.69
N LEU A 118 5.32 5.42 7.51
CA LEU A 118 5.52 4.60 6.32
C LEU A 118 6.85 4.93 5.64
N LEU A 119 7.74 3.94 5.57
CA LEU A 119 9.03 4.04 4.90
C LEU A 119 8.90 3.77 3.39
N PHE A 120 9.89 4.20 2.62
CA PHE A 120 9.99 3.80 1.23
C PHE A 120 10.08 2.28 1.11
N PRO A 121 9.37 1.68 0.11
CA PRO A 121 9.32 0.24 -0.02
C PRO A 121 10.68 -0.32 -0.43
N LYS A 122 11.19 -1.27 0.34
CA LYS A 122 12.35 -2.05 -0.07
C LYS A 122 11.92 -3.06 -1.12
N GLN A 123 12.34 -2.86 -2.35
CA GLN A 123 11.98 -3.71 -3.48
C GLN A 123 13.22 -4.38 -4.05
N THR A 124 13.28 -5.71 -3.96
CA THR A 124 14.41 -6.55 -4.40
C THR A 124 14.14 -7.32 -5.69
N LYS A 125 12.95 -7.12 -6.28
CA LYS A 125 12.55 -7.78 -7.53
C LYS A 125 13.20 -7.09 -8.74
N THR A 126 13.22 -7.77 -9.88
CA THR A 126 13.69 -7.22 -11.17
C THR A 126 13.03 -5.89 -11.53
N ARG A 127 11.79 -5.67 -11.07
CA ARG A 127 11.02 -4.44 -11.25
C ARG A 127 10.66 -3.83 -9.92
N ALA A 128 10.94 -2.54 -9.75
CA ALA A 128 10.41 -1.74 -8.66
C ALA A 128 9.18 -0.95 -9.13
N PHE A 129 8.14 -0.97 -8.34
CA PHE A 129 6.93 -0.16 -8.58
C PHE A 129 7.00 1.11 -7.74
N ILE A 130 7.01 2.26 -8.39
CA ILE A 130 7.07 3.58 -7.75
C ILE A 130 5.68 4.22 -7.84
N LYS A 131 5.00 4.36 -6.71
CA LYS A 131 3.70 5.02 -6.66
C LYS A 131 3.89 6.53 -6.78
N ILE A 132 3.47 7.13 -7.90
CA ILE A 132 3.59 8.56 -8.16
C ILE A 132 2.28 9.32 -7.93
N GLN A 133 1.13 8.62 -8.00
CA GLN A 133 -0.20 9.22 -7.96
C GLN A 133 -1.19 8.28 -7.27
N ASP A 134 -2.23 8.83 -6.63
CA ASP A 134 -3.32 8.09 -5.99
C ASP A 134 -4.64 8.86 -6.11
N GLY A 135 -5.77 8.13 -6.03
CA GLY A 135 -7.11 8.71 -6.21
C GLY A 135 -7.43 9.07 -7.66
N CYS A 136 -8.66 9.51 -7.92
CA CYS A 136 -9.10 9.87 -9.27
C CYS A 136 -10.29 10.81 -9.22
N ASN A 137 -10.35 11.79 -10.15
CA ASN A 137 -11.41 12.75 -10.27
C ASN A 137 -12.41 12.46 -11.41
N ASN A 138 -12.23 11.36 -12.17
CA ASN A 138 -13.04 11.09 -13.35
C ASN A 138 -14.50 10.67 -13.03
N PHE A 139 -14.76 10.08 -11.87
CA PHE A 139 -16.10 9.63 -11.44
C PHE A 139 -16.87 8.83 -12.51
N CYS A 140 -16.16 7.96 -13.26
CA CYS A 140 -16.80 7.06 -14.23
C CYS A 140 -17.93 6.26 -13.56
N SER A 141 -19.07 6.09 -14.24
CA SER A 141 -20.30 5.50 -13.69
C SER A 141 -20.15 4.11 -13.04
N TYR A 142 -19.17 3.34 -13.49
CA TYR A 142 -18.86 1.98 -13.00
C TYR A 142 -17.73 1.94 -11.96
N CYS A 143 -17.06 3.07 -11.69
CA CYS A 143 -15.81 3.08 -10.91
C CYS A 143 -16.03 3.51 -9.47
N VAL A 144 -15.63 2.66 -8.52
CA VAL A 144 -15.71 2.91 -7.09
C VAL A 144 -14.50 3.68 -6.54
N ILE A 145 -13.43 3.83 -7.31
CA ILE A 145 -12.14 4.36 -6.85
C ILE A 145 -12.23 5.77 -6.25
N PRO A 146 -12.91 6.75 -6.87
CA PRO A 146 -13.01 8.11 -6.30
C PRO A 146 -13.62 8.12 -4.88
N TYR A 147 -14.50 7.18 -4.59
CA TYR A 147 -15.16 7.06 -3.29
C TYR A 147 -14.27 6.38 -2.24
N LEU A 148 -13.42 5.43 -2.65
CA LEU A 148 -12.57 4.66 -1.75
C LEU A 148 -11.20 5.32 -1.53
N ARG A 149 -10.56 5.82 -2.59
CA ARG A 149 -9.22 6.41 -2.53
C ARG A 149 -9.25 7.94 -2.50
N GLY A 150 -10.42 8.53 -2.75
CA GLY A 150 -10.62 9.98 -2.75
C GLY A 150 -10.15 10.66 -4.04
N ARG A 151 -10.01 11.99 -3.94
CA ARG A 151 -9.54 12.82 -5.04
C ARG A 151 -8.10 12.49 -5.43
N GLU A 152 -7.72 12.85 -6.64
CA GLU A 152 -6.37 12.67 -7.14
C GLU A 152 -5.35 13.43 -6.27
N ARG A 153 -4.23 12.77 -6.04
CA ARG A 153 -3.08 13.30 -5.30
C ARG A 153 -1.82 12.77 -5.95
N SER A 154 -0.85 13.65 -6.14
CA SER A 154 0.44 13.30 -6.71
C SER A 154 1.56 13.55 -5.70
N ARG A 155 2.64 12.80 -5.82
CA ARG A 155 3.83 12.96 -4.98
C ARG A 155 4.77 13.98 -5.63
N LYS A 156 5.60 14.60 -4.82
CA LYS A 156 6.68 15.50 -5.27
C LYS A 156 7.71 14.72 -6.09
N ILE A 157 8.32 15.38 -7.07
CA ILE A 157 9.38 14.77 -7.89
C ILE A 157 10.55 14.33 -7.02
N GLU A 158 10.95 15.13 -6.04
CA GLU A 158 12.06 14.85 -5.14
C GLU A 158 11.86 13.56 -4.37
N ASP A 159 10.66 13.31 -3.85
CA ASP A 159 10.32 12.08 -3.12
C ASP A 159 10.34 10.86 -4.05
N ILE A 160 9.89 11.03 -5.30
CA ILE A 160 9.91 9.97 -6.32
C ILE A 160 11.34 9.63 -6.70
N LEU A 161 12.18 10.63 -6.96
CA LEU A 161 13.59 10.44 -7.29
C LEU A 161 14.36 9.82 -6.13
N GLY A 162 14.10 10.25 -4.90
CA GLY A 162 14.67 9.67 -3.69
C GLY A 162 14.34 8.18 -3.56
N GLU A 163 13.08 7.78 -3.77
CA GLU A 163 12.68 6.37 -3.76
C GLU A 163 13.35 5.57 -4.90
N ILE A 164 13.45 6.13 -6.10
CA ILE A 164 14.14 5.51 -7.25
C ILE A 164 15.62 5.27 -6.95
N ALA A 165 16.27 6.20 -6.26
CA ALA A 165 17.68 6.07 -5.89
C ALA A 165 17.94 4.96 -4.87
N LEU A 166 16.94 4.61 -4.06
CA LEU A 166 17.05 3.57 -3.02
C LEU A 166 16.82 2.15 -3.55
N THR A 167 16.36 1.98 -4.80
CA THR A 167 16.15 0.64 -5.37
C THR A 167 17.28 0.23 -6.30
N ASP A 168 17.75 -1.03 -6.16
CA ASP A 168 18.73 -1.63 -7.05
C ASP A 168 18.09 -2.26 -8.30
N SER A 169 16.77 -2.27 -8.40
CA SER A 169 16.04 -2.87 -9.54
C SER A 169 16.45 -2.20 -10.86
N PRO A 170 16.78 -2.97 -11.90
CA PRO A 170 17.17 -2.41 -13.20
C PRO A 170 15.99 -1.79 -13.99
N GLU A 171 14.76 -2.11 -13.60
CA GLU A 171 13.54 -1.57 -14.21
C GLU A 171 12.65 -0.95 -13.12
N ILE A 172 12.14 0.25 -13.38
CA ILE A 172 11.12 0.90 -12.57
C ILE A 172 9.82 1.08 -13.35
N VAL A 173 8.71 0.94 -12.65
CA VAL A 173 7.37 1.18 -13.21
C VAL A 173 6.72 2.31 -12.42
N LEU A 174 6.53 3.46 -13.04
CA LEU A 174 5.76 4.56 -12.47
C LEU A 174 4.31 4.13 -12.39
N ASN A 175 3.74 4.09 -11.20
CA ASN A 175 2.46 3.48 -10.91
C ASN A 175 1.52 4.46 -10.20
N GLY A 176 0.23 4.34 -10.47
CA GLY A 176 -0.82 5.15 -9.85
C GLY A 176 -2.20 4.60 -10.19
N ILE A 177 -3.21 5.28 -9.77
CA ILE A 177 -4.61 4.99 -10.14
C ILE A 177 -4.90 5.50 -11.55
N ASN A 178 -4.47 6.73 -11.84
CA ASN A 178 -4.55 7.38 -13.15
C ASN A 178 -3.32 8.28 -13.30
N ILE A 179 -2.22 7.73 -13.84
CA ILE A 179 -0.97 8.47 -13.90
C ILE A 179 -1.00 9.62 -14.91
N SER A 180 -1.92 9.62 -15.89
CA SER A 180 -2.10 10.75 -16.81
C SER A 180 -2.58 12.02 -16.11
N SER A 181 -3.22 11.90 -14.93
CA SER A 181 -3.59 13.04 -14.10
C SER A 181 -2.52 13.43 -13.07
N TYR A 182 -1.28 12.92 -13.25
CA TYR A 182 -0.20 13.36 -12.35
C TYR A 182 0.01 14.87 -12.46
N GLY A 183 -0.08 15.54 -11.33
CA GLY A 183 0.17 16.96 -11.18
C GLY A 183 0.43 17.31 -9.71
N TYR A 184 1.50 18.06 -9.45
CA TYR A 184 1.85 18.55 -8.13
C TYR A 184 2.24 20.03 -8.25
N GLU A 185 1.48 20.92 -7.62
CA GLU A 185 1.59 22.37 -7.82
C GLU A 185 1.51 22.69 -9.33
N ASN A 186 2.54 23.20 -9.96
CA ASN A 186 2.58 23.49 -11.39
C ASN A 186 3.38 22.46 -12.22
N VAL A 187 3.69 21.31 -11.60
CA VAL A 187 4.50 20.24 -12.22
C VAL A 187 3.61 19.19 -12.85
N THR A 188 3.90 18.79 -14.08
CA THR A 188 3.14 17.81 -14.87
C THR A 188 3.84 16.46 -14.94
N LEU A 189 3.14 15.43 -15.48
CA LEU A 189 3.74 14.13 -15.80
C LEU A 189 4.93 14.29 -16.77
N CYS A 190 4.86 15.22 -17.73
CA CYS A 190 5.96 15.49 -18.65
C CYS A 190 7.21 15.99 -17.93
N ASP A 191 7.05 16.81 -16.90
CA ASP A 191 8.18 17.33 -16.14
C ASP A 191 8.79 16.25 -15.24
N LEU A 192 7.96 15.38 -14.65
CA LEU A 192 8.46 14.18 -13.97
C LEU A 192 9.26 13.29 -14.92
N ILE A 193 8.76 13.01 -16.15
CA ILE A 193 9.48 12.19 -17.12
C ILE A 193 10.81 12.84 -17.50
N LYS A 194 10.84 14.16 -17.70
CA LYS A 194 12.09 14.90 -17.99
C LYS A 194 13.11 14.77 -16.84
N SER A 195 12.65 14.81 -15.59
CA SER A 195 13.54 14.69 -14.41
C SER A 195 14.20 13.31 -14.31
N LEU A 196 13.63 12.28 -14.96
CA LEU A 196 14.19 10.93 -15.00
C LEU A 196 15.31 10.75 -16.06
N LYS A 197 15.66 11.78 -16.84
CA LYS A 197 16.64 11.69 -17.93
C LYS A 197 18.03 11.19 -17.49
N GLY A 198 18.42 11.38 -16.23
CA GLY A 198 19.69 10.90 -15.66
C GLY A 198 19.62 9.53 -14.99
N VAL A 199 18.45 8.91 -14.93
CA VAL A 199 18.25 7.64 -14.21
C VAL A 199 18.71 6.48 -15.11
N ASN A 200 19.76 5.77 -14.70
CA ASN A 200 20.27 4.60 -15.42
C ASN A 200 19.43 3.34 -15.15
N LYS A 201 18.14 3.38 -15.44
CA LYS A 201 17.19 2.29 -15.27
C LYS A 201 16.18 2.33 -16.41
N ARG A 202 15.61 1.17 -16.74
CA ARG A 202 14.46 1.13 -17.65
C ARG A 202 13.24 1.72 -16.95
N VAL A 203 12.67 2.78 -17.51
CA VAL A 203 11.45 3.41 -16.99
C VAL A 203 10.25 2.93 -17.80
N ARG A 204 9.21 2.46 -17.11
CA ARG A 204 7.90 2.16 -17.68
C ARG A 204 6.83 3.01 -17.03
N LEU A 205 5.82 3.32 -17.81
CA LEU A 205 4.57 3.90 -17.32
C LEU A 205 3.56 2.78 -17.05
N GLY A 206 2.85 2.86 -15.94
CA GLY A 206 1.72 1.98 -15.63
C GLY A 206 0.47 2.35 -16.41
N SER A 207 -0.69 2.39 -15.76
CA SER A 207 -1.94 2.80 -16.40
C SER A 207 -1.93 4.27 -16.77
N LEU A 208 -2.01 4.57 -18.04
CA LEU A 208 -2.25 5.88 -18.63
C LEU A 208 -3.74 6.04 -18.90
#